data_4ba9010914de43b08f6cf4125fc4f299
#
_entry.id   4ba9010914de43b08f6cf4125fc4f299
#
_cell.length_a   1.000
_cell.length_b   1.000
_cell.length_c   1.000
_cell.angle_alpha   90.00
_cell.angle_beta   90.00
_cell.angle_gamma   90.00
#
_symmetry.space_group_name_H-M   'P 1'
#
loop_
_entity.id
_entity.type
_entity.pdbx_description
1 polymer ?
#
loop_
_entity_poly.entity_id
_entity_poly.type
_entity_poly.pdbx_seq_one_letter_code
_entity_poly.pdbx_strand_id
1 'polypeptide(L)'
;MDRWKERRRIVPSQGAALAVFEYGPDPAPGIPTLLLVHGYPDDHRVYVPLIRELAATCHVIAYDTRNAGSSSVTGGHGSFVLQALVDDLYAVLAATQASPVHLVGHDWGSIQAWAAVQDPRAAGRISRFTSVSGPDLRHFSWWMRQGVRHPRGWAQLLGQLRRSLYVAFFQIPLLPEAFWRFFLTGWYERAAGRTVGNDPIRGLALYRANFHIERQPPLPVSIPVHVVVPVKDPFLSPRLIDGLENWVSKLTVTKVNAGHWWPETHTSDFATLLQQEHDNDGDIDRVKTG
;
A
#
# COMPACT_ATOMS: atom_id res chain seq x y z
N MET A 1 -15.50 12.49 -24.66
CA MET A 1 -15.82 12.42 -23.25
C MET A 1 -14.52 12.53 -22.49
N ASP A 2 -14.44 13.43 -21.53
CA ASP A 2 -13.20 13.69 -20.78
C ASP A 2 -12.92 12.47 -19.90
N ARG A 3 -12.00 11.58 -20.33
CA ARG A 3 -11.63 10.33 -19.64
C ARG A 3 -10.95 10.57 -18.28
N TRP A 4 -10.74 11.85 -17.96
CA TRP A 4 -10.08 12.37 -16.77
C TRP A 4 -11.07 12.91 -15.74
N LYS A 5 -12.37 12.81 -15.97
CA LYS A 5 -13.35 13.34 -15.01
C LYS A 5 -13.23 12.58 -13.70
N GLU A 6 -12.57 13.22 -12.75
CA GLU A 6 -12.54 12.80 -11.36
C GLU A 6 -13.96 12.79 -10.81
N ARG A 7 -14.35 11.67 -10.25
CA ARG A 7 -15.57 11.54 -9.45
C ARG A 7 -15.16 11.40 -8.01
N ARG A 8 -15.52 12.35 -7.18
CA ARG A 8 -15.19 12.37 -5.76
C ARG A 8 -16.39 12.05 -4.90
N ARG A 9 -16.17 11.24 -3.86
CA ARG A 9 -17.17 11.00 -2.81
C ARG A 9 -16.51 10.93 -1.43
N ILE A 10 -17.31 11.12 -0.37
CA ILE A 10 -16.88 10.87 0.99
C ILE A 10 -17.53 9.57 1.45
N VAL A 11 -16.72 8.64 1.89
CA VAL A 11 -17.17 7.33 2.39
C VAL A 11 -17.01 7.30 3.91
N PRO A 12 -18.11 7.13 4.66
CA PRO A 12 -18.02 6.96 6.10
C PRO A 12 -17.41 5.60 6.44
N SER A 13 -16.51 5.59 7.39
CA SER A 13 -15.93 4.40 8.01
C SER A 13 -15.92 4.59 9.52
N GLN A 14 -15.65 3.55 10.29
CA GLN A 14 -15.69 3.62 11.74
C GLN A 14 -14.72 4.70 12.28
N GLY A 15 -15.26 5.84 12.72
CA GLY A 15 -14.48 6.98 13.21
C GLY A 15 -13.68 7.74 12.17
N ALA A 16 -13.97 7.55 10.87
CA ALA A 16 -13.33 8.26 9.76
C ALA A 16 -14.35 8.66 8.68
N ALA A 17 -13.99 9.69 7.90
CA ALA A 17 -14.64 10.06 6.66
C ALA A 17 -13.56 10.07 5.57
N LEU A 18 -13.64 9.14 4.64
CA LEU A 18 -12.62 8.88 3.64
C LEU A 18 -12.94 9.57 2.33
N ALA A 19 -12.03 10.37 1.81
CA ALA A 19 -12.12 10.95 0.49
C ALA A 19 -11.72 9.90 -0.56
N VAL A 20 -12.66 9.53 -1.41
CA VAL A 20 -12.51 8.53 -2.47
C VAL A 20 -12.63 9.20 -3.82
N PHE A 21 -11.75 8.82 -4.73
CA PHE A 21 -11.61 9.38 -6.07
C PHE A 21 -11.68 8.24 -7.09
N GLU A 22 -12.55 8.38 -8.07
CA GLU A 22 -12.72 7.41 -9.14
C GLU A 22 -12.44 8.05 -10.49
N TYR A 23 -11.76 7.31 -11.37
CA TYR A 23 -11.33 7.75 -12.69
C TYR A 23 -11.57 6.67 -13.73
N GLY A 24 -11.61 7.08 -14.98
CA GLY A 24 -11.77 6.16 -16.12
C GLY A 24 -13.22 5.74 -16.37
N PRO A 25 -13.41 4.67 -17.15
CA PRO A 25 -14.74 4.12 -17.47
C PRO A 25 -15.42 3.57 -16.20
N ASP A 26 -16.73 3.47 -16.23
CA ASP A 26 -17.48 2.81 -15.15
C ASP A 26 -17.14 1.30 -15.12
N PRO A 27 -17.24 0.67 -13.93
CA PRO A 27 -17.01 -0.77 -13.81
C PRO A 27 -17.94 -1.55 -14.74
N ALA A 28 -17.36 -2.43 -15.55
CA ALA A 28 -18.10 -3.30 -16.47
C ALA A 28 -17.31 -4.60 -16.72
N PRO A 29 -17.97 -5.69 -17.14
CA PRO A 29 -17.26 -6.90 -17.56
C PRO A 29 -16.19 -6.60 -18.62
N GLY A 30 -14.98 -7.10 -18.39
CA GLY A 30 -13.83 -6.88 -19.27
C GLY A 30 -13.08 -5.56 -19.03
N ILE A 31 -13.54 -4.68 -18.12
CA ILE A 31 -12.81 -3.49 -17.71
C ILE A 31 -12.13 -3.78 -16.36
N PRO A 32 -10.78 -3.82 -16.32
CA PRO A 32 -10.07 -4.00 -15.07
C PRO A 32 -10.39 -2.87 -14.08
N THR A 33 -10.60 -3.23 -12.82
CA THR A 33 -10.78 -2.26 -11.76
C THR A 33 -9.61 -2.33 -10.79
N LEU A 34 -8.92 -1.20 -10.57
CA LEU A 34 -7.81 -1.08 -9.66
C LEU A 34 -8.20 -0.26 -8.42
N LEU A 35 -7.80 -0.73 -7.24
CA LEU A 35 -7.85 0.06 -6.01
C LEU A 35 -6.43 0.41 -5.56
N LEU A 36 -6.08 1.69 -5.64
CA LEU A 36 -4.75 2.22 -5.31
C LEU A 36 -4.74 2.76 -3.88
N VAL A 37 -3.80 2.27 -3.08
CA VAL A 37 -3.67 2.63 -1.66
C VAL A 37 -2.29 3.21 -1.40
N HIS A 38 -2.25 4.50 -1.11
CA HIS A 38 -1.01 5.24 -0.85
C HIS A 38 -0.46 4.97 0.56
N GLY A 39 0.80 5.35 0.76
CA GLY A 39 1.49 5.25 2.03
C GLY A 39 1.78 6.60 2.69
N TYR A 40 2.70 6.57 3.64
CA TYR A 40 3.16 7.71 4.40
C TYR A 40 4.37 8.38 3.71
N PRO A 41 4.45 9.68 3.65
CA PRO A 41 3.54 10.72 4.19
C PRO A 41 2.57 11.28 3.14
N ASP A 42 2.21 10.48 2.14
CA ASP A 42 1.49 10.88 0.95
C ASP A 42 -0.04 10.86 1.09
N ASP A 43 -0.71 11.19 0.00
CA ASP A 43 -2.14 11.02 -0.25
C ASP A 43 -2.35 10.46 -1.67
N HIS A 44 -3.60 10.32 -2.13
CA HIS A 44 -3.92 9.75 -3.46
C HIS A 44 -3.18 10.43 -4.62
N ARG A 45 -2.73 11.69 -4.46
CA ARG A 45 -2.07 12.45 -5.52
C ARG A 45 -0.74 11.86 -5.97
N VAL A 46 -0.12 11.00 -5.13
CA VAL A 46 1.08 10.23 -5.52
C VAL A 46 0.81 9.36 -6.75
N TYR A 47 -0.44 8.94 -6.93
CA TYR A 47 -0.86 8.10 -8.05
C TYR A 47 -1.41 8.86 -9.27
N VAL A 48 -1.55 10.20 -9.21
CA VAL A 48 -2.09 10.95 -10.35
C VAL A 48 -1.34 10.70 -11.67
N PRO A 49 0.00 10.63 -11.70
CA PRO A 49 0.71 10.25 -12.93
C PRO A 49 0.30 8.86 -13.43
N LEU A 50 0.24 7.86 -12.55
CA LEU A 50 -0.16 6.48 -12.86
C LEU A 50 -1.62 6.40 -13.34
N ILE A 51 -2.52 7.08 -12.64
CA ILE A 51 -3.94 7.15 -13.02
C ILE A 51 -4.08 7.67 -14.45
N ARG A 52 -3.25 8.63 -14.83
CA ARG A 52 -3.21 9.18 -16.20
C ARG A 52 -2.93 8.15 -17.28
N GLU A 53 -2.13 7.19 -17.02
CA GLU A 53 -1.82 6.12 -17.96
C GLU A 53 -2.89 5.02 -17.97
N LEU A 54 -3.50 4.73 -16.82
CA LEU A 54 -4.42 3.62 -16.64
C LEU A 54 -5.89 3.96 -16.94
N ALA A 55 -6.33 5.19 -16.67
CA ALA A 55 -7.74 5.58 -16.77
C ALA A 55 -8.33 5.56 -18.18
N ALA A 56 -7.51 5.33 -19.21
CA ALA A 56 -8.00 5.12 -20.58
C ALA A 56 -8.69 3.76 -20.77
N THR A 57 -8.23 2.74 -20.04
CA THR A 57 -8.62 1.33 -20.20
C THR A 57 -9.10 0.67 -18.92
N CYS A 58 -8.84 1.28 -17.76
CA CYS A 58 -9.17 0.74 -16.46
C CYS A 58 -10.10 1.68 -15.68
N HIS A 59 -10.98 1.10 -14.86
CA HIS A 59 -11.61 1.83 -13.76
C HIS A 59 -10.63 1.92 -12.62
N VAL A 60 -10.27 3.13 -12.19
CA VAL A 60 -9.27 3.34 -11.14
C VAL A 60 -9.90 4.03 -9.95
N ILE A 61 -9.75 3.42 -8.79
CA ILE A 61 -10.17 3.97 -7.50
C ILE A 61 -8.92 4.28 -6.70
N ALA A 62 -8.83 5.48 -6.15
CA ALA A 62 -7.85 5.86 -5.14
C ALA A 62 -8.56 6.51 -3.97
N TYR A 63 -8.02 6.43 -2.78
CA TYR A 63 -8.57 7.14 -1.64
C TYR A 63 -7.47 7.67 -0.75
N ASP A 64 -7.76 8.78 -0.07
CA ASP A 64 -6.91 9.26 1.00
C ASP A 64 -7.12 8.38 2.23
N THR A 65 -6.06 7.77 2.73
CA THR A 65 -6.13 6.96 3.94
C THR A 65 -6.47 7.83 5.16
N ARG A 66 -6.77 7.21 6.30
CA ARG A 66 -7.15 7.93 7.53
C ARG A 66 -6.25 9.13 7.81
N ASN A 67 -6.86 10.31 7.92
CA ASN A 67 -6.23 11.57 8.28
C ASN A 67 -5.13 12.08 7.31
N ALA A 68 -5.09 11.53 6.10
CA ALA A 68 -4.28 12.03 4.99
C ALA A 68 -5.15 12.81 4.01
N GLY A 69 -4.56 13.75 3.28
CA GLY A 69 -5.21 14.51 2.24
C GLY A 69 -6.52 15.16 2.66
N SER A 70 -7.60 14.74 2.03
CA SER A 70 -8.97 15.20 2.29
C SER A 70 -9.77 14.31 3.22
N SER A 71 -9.19 13.21 3.71
CA SER A 71 -9.83 12.34 4.70
C SER A 71 -9.70 12.89 6.12
N SER A 72 -10.65 12.58 6.98
CA SER A 72 -10.66 13.03 8.37
C SER A 72 -10.92 11.87 9.34
N VAL A 73 -10.50 12.05 10.58
CA VAL A 73 -10.69 11.09 11.68
C VAL A 73 -11.24 11.83 12.89
N THR A 74 -12.24 11.27 13.55
CA THR A 74 -12.83 11.80 14.78
C THR A 74 -12.29 11.16 16.04
N GLY A 75 -11.51 10.07 15.92
CA GLY A 75 -10.95 9.30 17.03
C GLY A 75 -9.51 9.68 17.40
N GLY A 76 -9.04 9.18 18.56
CA GLY A 76 -7.67 9.32 19.03
C GLY A 76 -6.70 8.30 18.36
N HIS A 77 -5.50 8.12 18.98
CA HIS A 77 -4.45 7.24 18.43
C HIS A 77 -4.90 5.79 18.16
N GLY A 78 -5.83 5.23 18.94
CA GLY A 78 -6.39 3.90 18.71
C GLY A 78 -7.16 3.75 17.39
N SER A 79 -7.51 4.86 16.74
CA SER A 79 -8.18 4.85 15.44
C SER A 79 -7.25 4.47 14.27
N PHE A 80 -5.94 4.29 14.51
CA PHE A 80 -4.94 4.00 13.48
C PHE A 80 -4.41 2.58 13.54
N VAL A 81 -5.02 1.71 14.35
CA VAL A 81 -4.65 0.28 14.36
C VAL A 81 -4.92 -0.36 13.01
N LEU A 82 -4.10 -1.33 12.63
CA LEU A 82 -4.14 -1.95 11.30
C LEU A 82 -5.54 -2.46 10.92
N GLN A 83 -6.30 -3.02 11.89
CA GLN A 83 -7.66 -3.48 11.64
C GLN A 83 -8.59 -2.33 11.19
N ALA A 84 -8.45 -1.14 11.76
CA ALA A 84 -9.25 0.01 11.36
C ALA A 84 -8.93 0.47 9.92
N LEU A 85 -7.67 0.33 9.49
CA LEU A 85 -7.27 0.60 8.10
C LEU A 85 -7.84 -0.45 7.13
N VAL A 86 -7.90 -1.70 7.56
CA VAL A 86 -8.56 -2.78 6.80
C VAL A 86 -10.06 -2.51 6.67
N ASP A 87 -10.72 -2.08 7.73
CA ASP A 87 -12.14 -1.74 7.71
C ASP A 87 -12.43 -0.56 6.79
N ASP A 88 -11.53 0.43 6.70
CA ASP A 88 -11.60 1.53 5.74
C ASP A 88 -11.55 1.04 4.30
N LEU A 89 -10.60 0.18 3.98
CA LEU A 89 -10.46 -0.39 2.64
C LEU A 89 -11.75 -1.10 2.21
N TYR A 90 -12.35 -1.89 3.11
CA TYR A 90 -13.60 -2.58 2.82
C TYR A 90 -14.81 -1.64 2.76
N ALA A 91 -14.81 -0.54 3.51
CA ALA A 91 -15.82 0.51 3.37
C ALA A 91 -15.75 1.17 1.99
N VAL A 92 -14.55 1.45 1.48
CA VAL A 92 -14.33 1.96 0.12
C VAL A 92 -14.83 0.98 -0.92
N LEU A 93 -14.48 -0.31 -0.83
CA LEU A 93 -14.95 -1.34 -1.76
C LEU A 93 -16.48 -1.47 -1.76
N ALA A 94 -17.11 -1.37 -0.59
CA ALA A 94 -18.56 -1.44 -0.48
C ALA A 94 -19.24 -0.21 -1.11
N ALA A 95 -18.67 0.99 -0.91
CA ALA A 95 -19.26 2.24 -1.40
C ALA A 95 -19.11 2.40 -2.92
N THR A 96 -18.03 1.89 -3.51
CA THR A 96 -17.77 1.96 -4.96
C THR A 96 -18.44 0.83 -5.74
N GLN A 97 -18.94 -0.20 -5.05
CA GLN A 97 -19.52 -1.42 -5.63
C GLN A 97 -18.58 -2.10 -6.66
N ALA A 98 -17.30 -1.77 -6.58
CA ALA A 98 -16.27 -2.32 -7.46
C ALA A 98 -15.76 -3.64 -6.88
N SER A 99 -16.05 -4.74 -7.56
CA SER A 99 -15.63 -6.08 -7.11
C SER A 99 -15.76 -7.09 -8.27
N PRO A 100 -14.73 -7.95 -8.49
CA PRO A 100 -13.46 -7.96 -7.79
C PRO A 100 -12.49 -6.85 -8.28
N VAL A 101 -11.57 -6.43 -7.41
CA VAL A 101 -10.56 -5.42 -7.74
C VAL A 101 -9.15 -6.01 -7.76
N HIS A 102 -8.27 -5.40 -8.55
CA HIS A 102 -6.83 -5.51 -8.38
C HIS A 102 -6.40 -4.49 -7.32
N LEU A 103 -6.01 -4.98 -6.15
CA LEU A 103 -5.51 -4.13 -5.06
C LEU A 103 -4.04 -3.79 -5.28
N VAL A 104 -3.69 -2.51 -5.22
CA VAL A 104 -2.32 -2.01 -5.39
C VAL A 104 -1.96 -1.16 -4.17
N GLY A 105 -0.94 -1.55 -3.44
CA GLY A 105 -0.50 -0.85 -2.24
C GLY A 105 0.97 -0.43 -2.30
N HIS A 106 1.26 0.78 -1.82
CA HIS A 106 2.61 1.29 -1.65
C HIS A 106 2.84 1.70 -0.20
N ASP A 107 3.99 1.35 0.39
CA ASP A 107 4.40 1.69 1.75
C ASP A 107 3.33 1.28 2.79
N TRP A 108 2.78 2.18 3.62
CA TRP A 108 1.66 1.89 4.53
C TRP A 108 0.40 1.41 3.81
N GLY A 109 0.19 1.83 2.55
CA GLY A 109 -0.88 1.29 1.72
C GLY A 109 -0.69 -0.19 1.40
N SER A 110 0.56 -0.62 1.19
CA SER A 110 0.87 -2.05 1.04
C SER A 110 0.73 -2.81 2.35
N ILE A 111 1.16 -2.23 3.48
CA ILE A 111 1.02 -2.85 4.80
C ILE A 111 -0.45 -3.15 5.13
N GLN A 112 -1.35 -2.18 4.92
CA GLN A 112 -2.79 -2.42 5.14
C GLN A 112 -3.39 -3.36 4.11
N ALA A 113 -2.93 -3.33 2.86
CA ALA A 113 -3.38 -4.24 1.81
C ALA A 113 -3.01 -5.70 2.13
N TRP A 114 -1.82 -5.97 2.67
CA TRP A 114 -1.45 -7.30 3.17
C TRP A 114 -2.43 -7.80 4.22
N ALA A 115 -2.79 -6.97 5.20
CA ALA A 115 -3.78 -7.35 6.20
C ALA A 115 -5.18 -7.53 5.59
N ALA A 116 -5.54 -6.72 4.60
CA ALA A 116 -6.83 -6.84 3.91
C ALA A 116 -6.96 -8.15 3.11
N VAL A 117 -5.91 -8.58 2.39
CA VAL A 117 -5.97 -9.84 1.62
C VAL A 117 -5.95 -11.09 2.50
N GLN A 118 -5.55 -10.95 3.77
CA GLN A 118 -5.62 -12.00 4.79
C GLN A 118 -6.97 -12.02 5.54
N ASP A 119 -7.80 -10.99 5.36
CA ASP A 119 -9.14 -10.93 5.96
C ASP A 119 -10.12 -11.81 5.16
N PRO A 120 -11.03 -12.54 5.81
CA PRO A 120 -12.03 -13.37 5.12
C PRO A 120 -12.89 -12.59 4.12
N ARG A 121 -13.06 -11.28 4.31
CA ARG A 121 -13.78 -10.39 3.38
C ARG A 121 -13.13 -10.26 2.00
N ALA A 122 -11.85 -10.66 1.86
CA ALA A 122 -11.14 -10.60 0.58
C ALA A 122 -11.76 -11.53 -0.48
N ALA A 123 -12.37 -12.64 -0.05
CA ALA A 123 -12.95 -13.63 -0.94
C ALA A 123 -14.01 -12.99 -1.88
N GLY A 124 -13.78 -13.12 -3.20
CA GLY A 124 -14.64 -12.55 -4.24
C GLY A 124 -14.59 -11.03 -4.40
N ARG A 125 -13.84 -10.31 -3.55
CA ARG A 125 -13.71 -8.85 -3.62
C ARG A 125 -12.35 -8.38 -4.13
N ILE A 126 -11.30 -9.14 -3.89
CA ILE A 126 -9.95 -8.85 -4.33
C ILE A 126 -9.49 -10.02 -5.20
N SER A 127 -9.21 -9.76 -6.47
CA SER A 127 -8.78 -10.79 -7.42
C SER A 127 -7.28 -11.03 -7.39
N ARG A 128 -6.50 -9.98 -7.14
CA ARG A 128 -5.03 -9.99 -7.03
C ARG A 128 -4.52 -8.83 -6.20
N PHE A 129 -3.26 -8.89 -5.81
CA PHE A 129 -2.62 -7.84 -5.04
C PHE A 129 -1.21 -7.55 -5.55
N THR A 130 -0.90 -6.28 -5.81
CA THR A 130 0.46 -5.80 -6.09
C THR A 130 0.97 -4.98 -4.91
N SER A 131 2.03 -5.46 -4.29
CA SER A 131 2.70 -4.89 -3.11
C SER A 131 3.99 -4.19 -3.53
N VAL A 132 4.14 -2.92 -3.17
CA VAL A 132 5.37 -2.15 -3.41
C VAL A 132 5.84 -1.52 -2.10
N SER A 133 7.07 -1.78 -1.70
CA SER A 133 7.75 -1.11 -0.56
C SER A 133 6.95 -1.10 0.75
N GLY A 134 6.20 -2.16 1.05
CA GLY A 134 5.46 -2.31 2.31
C GLY A 134 5.24 -3.79 2.64
N PRO A 135 5.84 -4.32 3.72
CA PRO A 135 5.75 -5.73 4.06
C PRO A 135 4.44 -6.08 4.79
N ASP A 136 4.06 -7.35 4.75
CA ASP A 136 3.18 -7.92 5.76
C ASP A 136 3.87 -7.85 7.14
N LEU A 137 3.23 -7.21 8.14
CA LEU A 137 3.82 -7.04 9.48
C LEU A 137 4.00 -8.37 10.21
N ARG A 138 3.16 -9.38 9.94
CA ARG A 138 3.33 -10.73 10.51
C ARG A 138 4.53 -11.42 9.91
N HIS A 139 4.69 -11.34 8.58
CA HIS A 139 5.86 -11.88 7.88
C HIS A 139 7.14 -11.13 8.30
N PHE A 140 7.11 -9.81 8.38
CA PHE A 140 8.21 -8.99 8.87
C PHE A 140 8.66 -9.45 10.26
N SER A 141 7.71 -9.61 11.19
CA SER A 141 8.00 -10.07 12.54
C SER A 141 8.51 -11.51 12.59
N TRP A 142 8.00 -12.40 11.73
CA TRP A 142 8.49 -13.76 11.56
C TRP A 142 9.92 -13.76 11.03
N TRP A 143 10.20 -13.01 9.97
CA TRP A 143 11.53 -12.87 9.37
C TRP A 143 12.57 -12.35 10.37
N MET A 144 12.21 -11.34 11.16
CA MET A 144 13.05 -10.81 12.25
C MET A 144 13.40 -11.90 13.28
N ARG A 145 12.42 -12.70 13.69
CA ARG A 145 12.65 -13.83 14.63
C ARG A 145 13.56 -14.90 14.05
N GLN A 146 13.43 -15.21 12.75
CA GLN A 146 14.34 -16.14 12.10
C GLN A 146 15.76 -15.59 12.06
N GLY A 147 15.93 -14.31 11.75
CA GLY A 147 17.23 -13.65 11.76
C GLY A 147 17.94 -13.70 13.12
N VAL A 148 17.19 -13.57 14.23
CA VAL A 148 17.75 -13.72 15.59
C VAL A 148 18.22 -15.15 15.87
N ARG A 149 17.49 -16.15 15.40
CA ARG A 149 17.77 -17.58 15.67
C ARG A 149 18.97 -18.12 14.91
N HIS A 150 19.35 -17.50 13.81
CA HIS A 150 20.40 -18.01 12.92
C HIS A 150 21.54 -16.99 12.80
N PRO A 151 22.76 -17.30 13.24
CA PRO A 151 23.91 -16.36 13.19
C PRO A 151 24.20 -15.81 11.80
N ARG A 152 23.97 -16.60 10.74
CA ARG A 152 24.10 -16.14 9.35
C ARG A 152 23.13 -15.04 8.95
N GLY A 153 22.01 -14.88 9.69
CA GLY A 153 20.99 -13.85 9.49
C GLY A 153 21.30 -12.52 10.18
N TRP A 154 22.27 -12.47 11.08
CA TRP A 154 22.52 -11.28 11.92
C TRP A 154 22.91 -10.04 11.12
N ALA A 155 23.73 -10.19 10.09
CA ALA A 155 24.10 -9.05 9.26
C ALA A 155 22.90 -8.45 8.52
N GLN A 156 21.99 -9.30 8.04
CA GLN A 156 20.75 -8.88 7.36
C GLN A 156 19.78 -8.22 8.35
N LEU A 157 19.65 -8.82 9.55
CA LEU A 157 18.84 -8.29 10.64
C LEU A 157 19.34 -6.90 11.08
N LEU A 158 20.65 -6.75 11.33
CA LEU A 158 21.25 -5.47 11.69
C LEU A 158 21.07 -4.43 10.57
N GLY A 159 21.19 -4.85 9.31
CA GLY A 159 20.91 -4.01 8.15
C GLY A 159 19.47 -3.49 8.12
N GLN A 160 18.49 -4.35 8.43
CA GLN A 160 17.09 -3.92 8.50
C GLN A 160 16.82 -3.06 9.73
N LEU A 161 17.35 -3.41 10.90
CA LEU A 161 17.20 -2.60 12.11
C LEU A 161 17.71 -1.17 11.91
N ARG A 162 18.87 -1.02 11.24
CA ARG A 162 19.39 0.31 10.89
C ARG A 162 18.42 1.09 9.98
N ARG A 163 17.80 0.43 9.00
CA ARG A 163 16.80 1.05 8.11
C ARG A 163 15.53 1.44 8.86
N SER A 164 15.20 0.72 9.93
CA SER A 164 14.00 0.94 10.74
C SER A 164 14.20 1.89 11.93
N LEU A 165 15.38 2.49 12.11
CA LEU A 165 15.64 3.42 13.24
C LEU A 165 14.68 4.60 13.27
N TYR A 166 14.22 5.08 12.12
CA TYR A 166 13.24 6.15 12.04
C TYR A 166 11.91 5.77 12.71
N VAL A 167 11.53 4.48 12.70
CA VAL A 167 10.31 4.00 13.37
C VAL A 167 10.42 4.20 14.88
N ALA A 168 11.60 3.91 15.46
CA ALA A 168 11.86 4.17 16.87
C ALA A 168 11.88 5.69 17.18
N PHE A 169 12.46 6.49 16.30
CA PHE A 169 12.43 7.95 16.41
C PHE A 169 10.98 8.48 16.42
N PHE A 170 10.10 7.94 15.59
CA PHE A 170 8.68 8.34 15.52
C PHE A 170 7.87 8.00 16.79
N GLN A 171 8.41 7.16 17.69
CA GLN A 171 7.77 6.89 18.99
C GLN A 171 8.01 8.02 20.00
N ILE A 172 9.02 8.88 19.81
CA ILE A 172 9.34 9.96 20.74
C ILE A 172 8.24 11.04 20.65
N PRO A 173 7.63 11.44 21.77
CA PRO A 173 6.63 12.51 21.74
C PRO A 173 7.23 13.85 21.32
N LEU A 174 6.50 14.62 20.51
CA LEU A 174 6.77 16.00 20.08
C LEU A 174 8.02 16.20 19.20
N LEU A 175 9.04 15.35 19.29
CA LEU A 175 10.28 15.52 18.55
C LEU A 175 10.12 15.28 17.04
N PRO A 176 9.50 14.16 16.59
CA PRO A 176 9.22 13.95 15.15
C PRO A 176 8.29 15.01 14.58
N GLU A 177 7.28 15.44 15.34
CA GLU A 177 6.37 16.52 14.93
C GLU A 177 7.10 17.83 14.68
N ALA A 178 7.99 18.21 15.60
CA ALA A 178 8.83 19.41 15.46
C ALA A 178 9.79 19.25 14.27
N PHE A 179 10.40 18.08 14.11
CA PHE A 179 11.32 17.81 13.00
C PHE A 179 10.63 17.90 11.64
N TRP A 180 9.43 17.33 11.49
CA TRP A 180 8.60 17.48 10.30
C TRP A 180 8.26 18.96 10.09
N ARG A 181 7.70 19.63 11.08
CA ARG A 181 7.22 21.01 10.96
C ARG A 181 8.30 21.99 10.52
N PHE A 182 9.51 21.88 11.06
CA PHE A 182 10.55 22.89 10.85
C PHE A 182 11.57 22.51 9.79
N PHE A 183 11.76 21.22 9.48
CA PHE A 183 12.85 20.78 8.61
C PHE A 183 12.41 19.94 7.42
N LEU A 184 11.54 18.95 7.60
CA LEU A 184 11.27 17.96 6.58
C LEU A 184 10.13 18.32 5.63
N THR A 185 9.04 18.95 6.10
CA THR A 185 7.86 19.20 5.25
C THR A 185 8.22 19.99 4.01
N GLY A 186 8.88 21.14 4.16
CA GLY A 186 9.24 21.97 3.01
C GLY A 186 10.29 21.33 2.09
N TRP A 187 11.16 20.47 2.62
CA TRP A 187 12.08 19.70 1.81
C TRP A 187 11.32 18.62 1.01
N TYR A 188 10.45 17.88 1.68
CA TYR A 188 9.64 16.83 1.06
C TYR A 188 8.74 17.39 -0.05
N GLU A 189 8.01 18.47 0.23
CA GLU A 189 7.10 19.11 -0.74
C GLU A 189 7.84 19.58 -2.01
N ARG A 190 9.07 20.10 -1.85
CA ARG A 190 9.91 20.47 -3.01
C ARG A 190 10.36 19.24 -3.80
N ALA A 191 10.74 18.16 -3.12
CA ALA A 191 11.17 16.93 -3.76
C ALA A 191 10.02 16.20 -4.47
N ALA A 192 8.84 16.18 -3.84
CA ALA A 192 7.64 15.51 -4.36
C ALA A 192 6.83 16.38 -5.35
N GLY A 193 7.13 17.68 -5.46
CA GLY A 193 6.39 18.59 -6.35
C GLY A 193 4.91 18.80 -5.94
N ARG A 194 4.55 18.49 -4.69
CA ARG A 194 3.20 18.62 -4.14
C ARG A 194 3.22 18.99 -2.66
N THR A 195 2.17 19.66 -2.19
CA THR A 195 2.01 20.00 -0.78
C THR A 195 1.47 18.83 0.00
N VAL A 196 2.03 18.54 1.16
CA VAL A 196 1.53 17.52 2.11
C VAL A 196 1.04 18.15 3.42
N GLY A 197 1.36 19.41 3.67
CA GLY A 197 0.89 20.17 4.83
C GLY A 197 1.20 19.47 6.16
N ASN A 198 0.15 19.16 6.93
CA ASN A 198 0.27 18.49 8.23
C ASN A 198 0.14 16.97 8.16
N ASP A 199 -0.04 16.38 6.99
CA ASP A 199 -0.23 14.92 6.84
C ASP A 199 0.93 14.09 7.38
N PRO A 200 2.22 14.49 7.20
CA PRO A 200 3.32 13.79 7.83
C PRO A 200 3.23 13.75 9.37
N ILE A 201 2.79 14.84 9.99
CA ILE A 201 2.63 14.92 11.45
C ILE A 201 1.47 14.02 11.92
N ARG A 202 0.34 14.08 11.21
CA ARG A 202 -0.84 13.27 11.51
C ARG A 202 -0.56 11.78 11.32
N GLY A 203 0.17 11.42 10.24
CA GLY A 203 0.51 10.05 9.90
C GLY A 203 1.48 9.36 10.87
N LEU A 204 2.14 10.09 11.79
CA LEU A 204 2.93 9.49 12.89
C LEU A 204 2.07 8.54 13.75
N ALA A 205 0.76 8.77 13.78
CA ALA A 205 -0.18 7.91 14.48
C ALA A 205 -0.21 6.47 13.94
N LEU A 206 0.04 6.25 12.63
CA LEU A 206 0.18 4.92 12.04
C LEU A 206 1.30 4.12 12.69
N TYR A 207 2.47 4.71 12.83
CA TYR A 207 3.63 4.08 13.45
C TYR A 207 3.40 3.83 14.94
N ARG A 208 2.81 4.79 15.66
CA ARG A 208 2.58 4.69 17.11
C ARG A 208 1.52 3.65 17.47
N ALA A 209 0.46 3.54 16.66
CA ALA A 209 -0.61 2.57 16.90
C ALA A 209 -0.18 1.13 16.58
N ASN A 210 0.82 0.94 15.70
CA ASN A 210 1.22 -0.37 15.19
C ASN A 210 2.68 -0.75 15.54
N PHE A 211 3.30 -0.04 16.50
CA PHE A 211 4.65 -0.33 16.97
C PHE A 211 4.64 -1.52 17.94
N HIS A 212 4.48 -2.70 17.40
CA HIS A 212 4.60 -3.94 18.16
C HIS A 212 5.13 -5.05 17.27
N ILE A 213 5.80 -6.02 17.88
CA ILE A 213 6.24 -7.23 17.18
C ILE A 213 5.08 -8.21 17.18
N GLU A 214 4.53 -8.48 16.00
CA GLU A 214 3.47 -9.47 15.84
C GLU A 214 4.00 -10.86 16.21
N ARG A 215 3.31 -11.55 17.11
CA ARG A 215 3.74 -12.87 17.61
C ARG A 215 3.16 -14.01 16.80
N GLN A 216 2.02 -13.79 16.17
CA GLN A 216 1.37 -14.80 15.36
C GLN A 216 2.13 -15.03 14.04
N PRO A 217 2.06 -16.23 13.45
CA PRO A 217 2.62 -16.47 12.14
C PRO A 217 1.86 -15.68 11.06
N PRO A 218 2.47 -15.48 9.88
CA PRO A 218 1.75 -14.99 8.71
C PRO A 218 0.54 -15.87 8.39
N LEU A 219 -0.49 -15.30 7.80
CA LEU A 219 -1.65 -16.05 7.33
C LEU A 219 -1.49 -16.42 5.85
N PRO A 220 -2.03 -17.57 5.42
CA PRO A 220 -2.01 -17.93 4.01
C PRO A 220 -2.77 -16.95 3.14
N VAL A 221 -2.22 -16.64 1.96
CA VAL A 221 -2.86 -15.84 0.92
C VAL A 221 -3.03 -16.69 -0.32
N SER A 222 -4.28 -16.86 -0.78
CA SER A 222 -4.64 -17.73 -1.91
C SER A 222 -4.76 -17.00 -3.26
N ILE A 223 -4.96 -15.68 -3.24
CA ILE A 223 -4.99 -14.86 -4.45
C ILE A 223 -3.58 -14.68 -5.01
N PRO A 224 -3.43 -14.38 -6.31
CA PRO A 224 -2.14 -13.97 -6.87
C PRO A 224 -1.60 -12.72 -6.18
N VAL A 225 -0.33 -12.76 -5.79
CA VAL A 225 0.38 -11.61 -5.21
C VAL A 225 1.64 -11.34 -6.02
N HIS A 226 1.80 -10.11 -6.44
CA HIS A 226 3.03 -9.62 -7.04
C HIS A 226 3.73 -8.65 -6.08
N VAL A 227 4.94 -9.01 -5.67
CA VAL A 227 5.77 -8.15 -4.83
C VAL A 227 6.83 -7.47 -5.69
N VAL A 228 6.74 -6.15 -5.81
CA VAL A 228 7.76 -5.34 -6.46
C VAL A 228 8.75 -4.84 -5.41
N VAL A 229 10.02 -5.16 -5.60
CA VAL A 229 11.10 -4.90 -4.65
C VAL A 229 12.08 -3.87 -5.23
N PRO A 230 11.98 -2.59 -4.86
CA PRO A 230 12.99 -1.60 -5.19
C PRO A 230 14.28 -1.89 -4.42
N VAL A 231 15.36 -2.28 -5.12
CA VAL A 231 16.59 -2.76 -4.45
C VAL A 231 17.40 -1.66 -3.77
N LYS A 232 17.12 -0.39 -4.10
CA LYS A 232 17.73 0.80 -3.48
C LYS A 232 16.83 1.45 -2.43
N ASP A 233 15.79 0.75 -1.96
CA ASP A 233 14.90 1.24 -0.90
C ASP A 233 15.70 1.49 0.40
N PRO A 234 15.71 2.73 0.94
CA PRO A 234 16.46 3.03 2.16
C PRO A 234 15.79 2.49 3.42
N PHE A 235 14.50 2.14 3.38
CA PHE A 235 13.68 1.73 4.53
C PHE A 235 13.52 0.22 4.64
N LEU A 236 13.48 -0.48 3.50
CA LEU A 236 13.21 -1.91 3.44
C LEU A 236 14.36 -2.66 2.75
N SER A 237 14.78 -3.75 3.39
CA SER A 237 15.77 -4.66 2.79
C SER A 237 15.10 -5.51 1.71
N PRO A 238 15.74 -5.71 0.55
CA PRO A 238 15.26 -6.67 -0.44
C PRO A 238 15.14 -8.11 0.07
N ARG A 239 15.75 -8.42 1.24
CA ARG A 239 15.67 -9.73 1.89
C ARG A 239 14.38 -9.96 2.69
N LEU A 240 13.57 -8.92 2.87
CA LEU A 240 12.29 -9.06 3.59
C LEU A 240 11.27 -9.97 2.90
N ILE A 241 11.51 -10.31 1.63
CA ILE A 241 10.68 -11.28 0.90
C ILE A 241 11.09 -12.74 1.16
N ASP A 242 12.27 -12.99 1.76
CA ASP A 242 12.78 -14.34 1.98
C ASP A 242 11.80 -15.12 2.88
N GLY A 243 11.28 -16.25 2.40
CA GLY A 243 10.31 -17.10 3.09
C GLY A 243 8.84 -16.74 2.85
N LEU A 244 8.54 -15.68 2.06
CA LEU A 244 7.16 -15.28 1.77
C LEU A 244 6.41 -16.33 0.95
N GLU A 245 7.12 -17.11 0.14
CA GLU A 245 6.59 -18.23 -0.64
C GLU A 245 5.93 -19.34 0.20
N ASN A 246 6.24 -19.39 1.49
CA ASN A 246 5.59 -20.36 2.41
C ASN A 246 4.15 -19.96 2.74
N TRP A 247 3.77 -18.72 2.49
CA TRP A 247 2.48 -18.14 2.90
C TRP A 247 1.63 -17.68 1.72
N VAL A 248 2.25 -17.46 0.56
CA VAL A 248 1.58 -16.99 -0.65
C VAL A 248 1.66 -18.05 -1.73
N SER A 249 0.53 -18.67 -2.06
CA SER A 249 0.48 -19.80 -3.00
C SER A 249 0.82 -19.44 -4.45
N LYS A 250 0.55 -18.18 -4.86
CA LYS A 250 0.80 -17.64 -6.19
C LYS A 250 1.60 -16.35 -6.08
N LEU A 251 2.90 -16.48 -5.76
CA LEU A 251 3.81 -15.36 -5.57
C LEU A 251 4.61 -15.08 -6.83
N THR A 252 4.56 -13.84 -7.29
CA THR A 252 5.50 -13.27 -8.27
C THR A 252 6.36 -12.22 -7.59
N VAL A 253 7.65 -12.17 -7.91
CA VAL A 253 8.57 -11.18 -7.37
C VAL A 253 9.34 -10.52 -8.51
N THR A 254 9.24 -9.18 -8.58
CA THR A 254 10.03 -8.38 -9.51
C THR A 254 10.96 -7.44 -8.74
N LYS A 255 12.27 -7.53 -9.00
CA LYS A 255 13.25 -6.61 -8.43
C LYS A 255 13.51 -5.48 -9.41
N VAL A 256 13.37 -4.22 -8.96
CA VAL A 256 13.60 -3.02 -9.75
C VAL A 256 14.78 -2.23 -9.22
N ASN A 257 15.60 -1.68 -10.11
CA ASN A 257 16.79 -0.92 -9.74
C ASN A 257 16.43 0.54 -9.38
N ALA A 258 15.60 0.74 -8.37
CA ALA A 258 15.04 2.03 -7.97
C ALA A 258 14.96 2.17 -6.45
N GLY A 259 14.57 3.36 -5.98
CA GLY A 259 14.31 3.68 -4.57
C GLY A 259 12.85 3.45 -4.18
N HIS A 260 12.52 3.86 -2.93
CA HIS A 260 11.22 3.64 -2.29
C HIS A 260 10.02 4.13 -3.11
N TRP A 261 10.10 5.32 -3.69
CA TRP A 261 9.03 5.94 -4.50
C TRP A 261 9.08 5.51 -5.97
N TRP A 262 9.43 4.26 -6.24
CA TRP A 262 9.43 3.71 -7.61
C TRP A 262 8.09 3.89 -8.34
N PRO A 263 6.91 3.70 -7.72
CA PRO A 263 5.62 3.90 -8.39
C PRO A 263 5.44 5.31 -8.97
N GLU A 264 6.05 6.31 -8.34
CA GLU A 264 5.98 7.72 -8.77
C GLU A 264 7.10 8.07 -9.75
N THR A 265 8.32 7.60 -9.49
CA THR A 265 9.50 7.96 -10.29
C THR A 265 9.62 7.19 -11.61
N HIS A 266 8.94 6.05 -11.73
CA HIS A 266 8.94 5.17 -12.89
C HIS A 266 7.50 4.77 -13.25
N THR A 267 6.65 5.77 -13.39
CA THR A 267 5.20 5.60 -13.57
C THR A 267 4.86 4.71 -14.75
N SER A 268 5.49 4.92 -15.92
CA SER A 268 5.19 4.15 -17.14
C SER A 268 5.62 2.68 -17.02
N ASP A 269 6.74 2.41 -16.35
CA ASP A 269 7.15 1.02 -16.07
C ASP A 269 6.12 0.34 -15.15
N PHE A 270 5.61 1.09 -14.15
CA PHE A 270 4.62 0.57 -13.23
C PHE A 270 3.26 0.35 -13.91
N ALA A 271 2.83 1.28 -14.75
CA ALA A 271 1.61 1.12 -15.54
C ALA A 271 1.69 -0.12 -16.43
N THR A 272 2.81 -0.30 -17.14
CA THR A 272 3.06 -1.47 -17.98
C THR A 272 3.00 -2.77 -17.18
N LEU A 273 3.62 -2.82 -16.02
CA LEU A 273 3.59 -3.99 -15.12
C LEU A 273 2.14 -4.34 -14.74
N LEU A 274 1.35 -3.36 -14.32
CA LEU A 274 -0.03 -3.58 -13.92
C LEU A 274 -0.92 -4.02 -15.09
N GLN A 275 -0.70 -3.49 -16.30
CA GLN A 275 -1.42 -3.90 -17.51
C GLN A 275 -1.09 -5.35 -17.89
N GLN A 276 0.18 -5.74 -17.90
CA GLN A 276 0.61 -7.12 -18.19
C GLN A 276 0.00 -8.14 -17.20
N GLU A 277 -0.22 -7.76 -15.93
CA GLU A 277 -0.89 -8.62 -14.97
C GLU A 277 -2.36 -8.89 -15.34
N HIS A 278 -3.03 -7.95 -15.99
CA HIS A 278 -4.41 -8.14 -16.46
C HIS A 278 -4.47 -8.96 -17.75
N ASP A 279 -3.54 -8.76 -18.68
CA ASP A 279 -3.52 -9.47 -19.96
C ASP A 279 -3.27 -10.97 -19.76
N ASN A 280 -2.40 -11.34 -18.83
CA ASN A 280 -2.10 -12.74 -18.51
C ASN A 280 -3.30 -13.51 -17.93
N ASP A 281 -4.25 -12.86 -17.26
CA ASP A 281 -5.47 -13.51 -16.79
C ASP A 281 -6.45 -13.80 -17.95
N GLY A 282 -6.50 -12.92 -18.94
CA GLY A 282 -7.34 -13.10 -20.12
C GLY A 282 -6.97 -14.33 -20.94
N ASP A 283 -5.71 -14.73 -20.96
CA ASP A 283 -5.23 -15.93 -21.66
C ASP A 283 -5.55 -17.23 -20.89
N ILE A 284 -5.52 -17.20 -19.55
CA ILE A 284 -5.82 -18.39 -18.74
C ILE A 284 -7.32 -18.76 -18.84
N ASP A 285 -8.20 -17.79 -18.94
CA ASP A 285 -9.64 -18.03 -19.09
C ASP A 285 -10.01 -18.48 -20.52
N ARG A 286 -9.30 -18.03 -21.55
CA ARG A 286 -9.49 -18.49 -22.94
C ARG A 286 -9.09 -19.96 -23.14
N VAL A 287 -8.07 -20.44 -22.43
CA VAL A 287 -7.60 -21.84 -22.51
C VAL A 287 -8.56 -22.82 -21.78
N LYS A 288 -9.38 -22.33 -20.85
CA LYS A 288 -10.34 -23.17 -20.12
C LYS A 288 -11.71 -23.28 -20.80
N THR A 289 -11.99 -22.47 -21.80
CA THR A 289 -13.27 -22.44 -22.56
C THR A 289 -13.17 -22.99 -23.98
N GLY A 290 -12.03 -23.51 -24.39
CA GLY A 290 -11.77 -24.25 -25.64
C GLY A 290 -11.61 -25.78 -25.36
#